data_2ac71999dd655c849b5b422a098c1976
#
_entry.id   2ac71999dd655c849b5b422a098c1976
#
_cell.length_a   1.000
_cell.length_b   1.000
_cell.length_c   1.000
_cell.angle_alpha   90.00
_cell.angle_beta   90.00
_cell.angle_gamma   90.00
#
_symmetry.space_group_name_H-M   'P 1'
#
loop_
_entity.id
_entity.type
_entity.pdbx_description
1 polymer ?
#
loop_
_entity_poly.entity_id
_entity_poly.type
_entity_poly.pdbx_seq_one_letter_code
_entity_poly.pdbx_strand_id
1 'polypeptide(L)'
;MTQGAGDDPGSPAALAEGLASELGRALEARGAARPRVALVLGSGLGAFADGLENGTAVPFEELPSMPSSTVPGHAGRFVAGEVGGVPVLCQQGRVHLYEGHSAEVVTRAVRALPALGVRSVLLTNAAGGLAPGWPVPCLMRIQDHLNMQGVVPPIDGRGRQARVYDEAIGEALAAAGESQGIDLKEGVYAGLAGPTYETAAEIRMLDRAGAQAVGMSTVLEAKAAAGAGLMVGAVSCITNPAAGIAVEPLHHGEVVEAGQRIAGDFARLLGAAIPAIGAL
;
A
#
# COMPACT_ATOMS: atom_id res chain seq x y z
N MET A 1 6.38 6.62 35.98
CA MET A 1 6.03 5.19 36.13
C MET A 1 5.19 4.83 34.91
N THR A 2 5.83 4.37 33.85
CA THR A 2 5.17 3.88 32.62
C THR A 2 5.10 2.36 32.76
N GLN A 3 3.94 1.86 33.21
CA GLN A 3 3.66 0.42 33.15
C GLN A 3 3.60 -0.02 31.69
N GLY A 4 4.23 -1.17 31.40
CA GLY A 4 4.35 -1.73 30.07
C GLY A 4 3.00 -2.01 29.42
N ALA A 5 2.79 -1.43 28.26
CA ALA A 5 1.63 -1.66 27.38
C ALA A 5 1.79 -2.94 26.53
N GLY A 6 2.62 -3.92 26.99
CA GLY A 6 3.00 -5.08 26.20
C GLY A 6 2.29 -6.39 26.52
N ASP A 7 1.54 -6.49 27.62
CA ASP A 7 1.08 -7.80 28.13
C ASP A 7 -0.41 -8.12 27.86
N ASP A 8 -1.15 -7.27 27.15
CA ASP A 8 -2.51 -7.61 26.74
C ASP A 8 -2.50 -8.37 25.40
N PRO A 9 -2.88 -9.68 25.39
CA PRO A 9 -2.90 -10.48 24.15
C PRO A 9 -3.86 -9.95 23.08
N GLY A 10 -4.78 -9.05 23.44
CA GLY A 10 -5.66 -8.34 22.52
C GLY A 10 -5.11 -6.98 22.05
N SER A 11 -3.92 -6.57 22.52
CA SER A 11 -3.36 -5.29 22.10
C SER A 11 -3.02 -5.30 20.60
N PRO A 12 -3.11 -4.14 19.91
CA PRO A 12 -2.72 -4.03 18.51
C PRO A 12 -1.30 -4.52 18.22
N ALA A 13 -0.36 -4.35 19.16
CA ALA A 13 1.01 -4.84 19.06
C ALA A 13 1.05 -6.38 19.10
N ALA A 14 0.42 -6.99 20.09
CA ALA A 14 0.37 -8.45 20.24
C ALA A 14 -0.29 -9.13 19.03
N LEU A 15 -1.34 -8.52 18.46
CA LEU A 15 -2.00 -9.05 17.27
C LEU A 15 -1.11 -8.97 16.02
N ALA A 16 -0.30 -7.93 15.89
CA ALA A 16 0.67 -7.80 14.79
C ALA A 16 1.83 -8.81 14.96
N GLU A 17 2.32 -9.01 16.18
CA GLU A 17 3.31 -10.03 16.50
C GLU A 17 2.78 -11.46 16.26
N GLY A 18 1.52 -11.72 16.59
CA GLY A 18 0.83 -12.96 16.29
C GLY A 18 0.85 -13.25 14.79
N LEU A 19 0.41 -12.28 13.97
CA LEU A 19 0.44 -12.39 12.51
C LEU A 19 1.87 -12.60 11.97
N ALA A 20 2.85 -11.87 12.49
CA ALA A 20 4.25 -12.06 12.09
C ALA A 20 4.76 -13.47 12.37
N SER A 21 4.41 -14.02 13.54
CA SER A 21 4.78 -15.39 13.92
C SER A 21 4.11 -16.46 13.03
N GLU A 22 2.82 -16.29 12.75
CA GLU A 22 2.05 -17.19 11.87
C GLU A 22 2.62 -17.18 10.45
N LEU A 23 2.76 -15.99 9.87
CA LEU A 23 3.26 -15.80 8.52
C LEU A 23 4.73 -16.24 8.39
N GLY A 24 5.57 -15.91 9.38
CA GLY A 24 6.98 -16.32 9.41
C GLY A 24 7.13 -17.84 9.36
N ARG A 25 6.37 -18.57 10.19
CA ARG A 25 6.36 -20.05 10.17
C ARG A 25 5.86 -20.61 8.84
N ALA A 26 4.80 -20.01 8.29
CA ALA A 26 4.24 -20.44 7.00
C ALA A 26 5.22 -20.25 5.84
N LEU A 27 5.98 -19.15 5.83
CA LEU A 27 7.01 -18.86 4.83
C LEU A 27 8.22 -19.79 4.98
N GLU A 28 8.70 -20.01 6.22
CA GLU A 28 9.81 -20.92 6.52
C GLU A 28 9.48 -22.36 6.11
N ALA A 29 8.28 -22.84 6.44
CA ALA A 29 7.83 -24.18 6.06
C ALA A 29 7.77 -24.40 4.54
N ARG A 30 7.67 -23.31 3.76
CA ARG A 30 7.66 -23.31 2.30
C ARG A 30 9.04 -23.01 1.67
N GLY A 31 10.07 -22.84 2.50
CA GLY A 31 11.42 -22.53 2.04
C GLY A 31 11.59 -21.13 1.45
N ALA A 32 10.69 -20.20 1.74
CA ALA A 32 10.79 -18.83 1.25
C ALA A 32 11.96 -18.09 1.88
N ALA A 33 12.66 -17.28 1.08
CA ALA A 33 13.71 -16.41 1.58
C ALA A 33 13.13 -15.32 2.50
N ARG A 34 13.91 -14.89 3.49
CA ARG A 34 13.48 -13.81 4.42
C ARG A 34 13.32 -12.48 3.66
N PRO A 35 12.14 -11.88 3.64
CA PRO A 35 11.88 -10.70 2.83
C PRO A 35 12.63 -9.47 3.37
N ARG A 36 13.11 -8.62 2.46
CA ARG A 36 13.72 -7.31 2.77
C ARG A 36 12.79 -6.16 2.43
N VAL A 37 12.02 -6.30 1.36
CA VAL A 37 11.06 -5.31 0.87
C VAL A 37 9.68 -5.94 0.88
N ALA A 38 8.68 -5.21 1.38
CA ALA A 38 7.28 -5.61 1.27
C ALA A 38 6.53 -4.71 0.29
N LEU A 39 5.52 -5.26 -0.35
CA LEU A 39 4.60 -4.54 -1.22
C LEU A 39 3.16 -4.80 -0.76
N VAL A 40 2.34 -3.75 -0.68
CA VAL A 40 0.89 -3.89 -0.52
C VAL A 40 0.24 -3.53 -1.84
N LEU A 41 -0.34 -4.52 -2.51
CA LEU A 41 -0.89 -4.37 -3.85
C LEU A 41 -2.36 -3.92 -3.81
N GLY A 42 -2.65 -2.82 -4.50
CA GLY A 42 -3.99 -2.28 -4.66
C GLY A 42 -4.82 -2.99 -5.72
N SER A 43 -6.08 -2.57 -5.88
CA SER A 43 -7.02 -3.09 -6.87
C SER A 43 -6.45 -3.00 -8.30
N GLY A 44 -6.54 -4.09 -9.04
CA GLY A 44 -6.02 -4.21 -10.41
C GLY A 44 -4.51 -4.43 -10.53
N LEU A 45 -3.74 -4.37 -9.41
CA LEU A 45 -2.27 -4.48 -9.41
C LEU A 45 -1.77 -5.85 -8.93
N GLY A 46 -2.66 -6.75 -8.56
CA GLY A 46 -2.34 -8.06 -7.99
C GLY A 46 -1.48 -8.96 -8.87
N ALA A 47 -1.60 -8.84 -10.20
CA ALA A 47 -0.83 -9.65 -11.16
C ALA A 47 0.70 -9.50 -11.01
N PHE A 48 1.18 -8.41 -10.41
CA PHE A 48 2.61 -8.26 -10.10
C PHE A 48 3.14 -9.40 -9.20
N ALA A 49 2.37 -9.78 -8.19
CA ALA A 49 2.76 -10.88 -7.28
C ALA A 49 2.81 -12.25 -7.97
N ASP A 50 1.99 -12.45 -9.01
CA ASP A 50 1.95 -13.71 -9.76
C ASP A 50 3.20 -13.89 -10.65
N GLY A 51 3.89 -12.80 -10.97
CA GLY A 51 5.11 -12.77 -11.77
C GLY A 51 6.41 -12.83 -10.96
N LEU A 52 6.37 -13.01 -9.64
CA LEU A 52 7.58 -13.10 -8.83
C LEU A 52 8.39 -14.36 -9.11
N GLU A 53 9.72 -14.21 -9.21
CA GLU A 53 10.63 -15.34 -9.26
C GLU A 53 10.56 -16.14 -7.95
N ASN A 54 10.60 -17.48 -8.05
CA ASN A 54 10.51 -18.38 -6.89
C ASN A 54 9.27 -18.13 -6.00
N GLY A 55 8.15 -17.67 -6.61
CA GLY A 55 6.95 -17.25 -5.91
C GLY A 55 6.31 -18.37 -5.08
N THR A 56 6.02 -18.10 -3.81
CA THR A 56 5.27 -18.99 -2.94
C THR A 56 4.17 -18.22 -2.20
N ALA A 57 2.97 -18.77 -2.17
CA ALA A 57 1.80 -18.10 -1.62
C ALA A 57 1.41 -18.66 -0.23
N VAL A 58 0.94 -17.77 0.64
CA VAL A 58 0.32 -18.08 1.92
C VAL A 58 -1.05 -17.39 1.94
N PRO A 59 -2.16 -18.15 1.78
CA PRO A 59 -3.52 -17.62 1.89
C PRO A 59 -3.80 -16.98 3.26
N PHE A 60 -4.62 -15.91 3.31
CA PHE A 60 -5.02 -15.29 4.58
C PHE A 60 -5.78 -16.27 5.48
N GLU A 61 -6.50 -17.23 4.89
CA GLU A 61 -7.23 -18.29 5.60
C GLU A 61 -6.32 -19.19 6.48
N GLU A 62 -5.04 -19.29 6.14
CA GLU A 62 -4.06 -20.03 6.93
C GLU A 62 -3.50 -19.21 8.11
N LEU A 63 -3.87 -17.95 8.21
CA LEU A 63 -3.34 -16.99 9.17
C LEU A 63 -4.48 -16.48 10.08
N PRO A 64 -4.71 -17.13 11.25
CA PRO A 64 -5.82 -16.77 12.15
C PRO A 64 -5.87 -15.29 12.55
N SER A 65 -4.70 -14.64 12.60
CA SER A 65 -4.59 -13.21 12.91
C SER A 65 -4.87 -12.29 11.72
N MET A 66 -5.00 -12.82 10.49
CA MET A 66 -5.27 -12.01 9.29
C MET A 66 -6.77 -12.02 8.96
N PRO A 67 -7.43 -10.85 8.85
CA PRO A 67 -8.82 -10.81 8.42
C PRO A 67 -8.95 -11.18 6.94
N SER A 68 -10.06 -11.77 6.57
CA SER A 68 -10.41 -11.97 5.15
C SER A 68 -10.75 -10.63 4.49
N SER A 69 -10.33 -10.46 3.24
CA SER A 69 -10.76 -9.34 2.40
C SER A 69 -12.07 -9.71 1.70
N THR A 70 -13.02 -8.76 1.70
CA THR A 70 -14.32 -8.94 1.02
C THR A 70 -14.39 -8.18 -0.30
N VAL A 71 -13.33 -7.45 -0.66
CA VAL A 71 -13.28 -6.64 -1.88
C VAL A 71 -13.06 -7.50 -3.11
N PRO A 72 -13.95 -7.42 -4.13
CA PRO A 72 -13.75 -8.14 -5.38
C PRO A 72 -12.41 -7.82 -6.04
N GLY A 73 -11.70 -8.85 -6.50
CA GLY A 73 -10.39 -8.73 -7.13
C GLY A 73 -9.20 -8.74 -6.16
N HIS A 74 -9.44 -8.85 -4.85
CA HIS A 74 -8.41 -9.11 -3.86
C HIS A 74 -8.24 -10.62 -3.65
N ALA A 75 -7.03 -11.15 -3.94
CA ALA A 75 -6.78 -12.59 -3.84
C ALA A 75 -6.70 -13.09 -2.39
N GLY A 76 -6.49 -12.20 -1.42
CA GLY A 76 -6.45 -12.57 0.01
C GLY A 76 -5.29 -13.49 0.37
N ARG A 77 -4.08 -13.14 -0.05
CA ARG A 77 -2.87 -13.94 0.23
C ARG A 77 -1.62 -13.07 0.33
N PHE A 78 -0.60 -13.58 1.01
CA PHE A 78 0.78 -13.11 0.85
C PHE A 78 1.49 -13.97 -0.19
N VAL A 79 2.37 -13.35 -0.98
CA VAL A 79 3.24 -14.04 -1.93
C VAL A 79 4.68 -13.60 -1.66
N ALA A 80 5.52 -14.52 -1.25
CA ALA A 80 6.96 -14.32 -1.14
C ALA A 80 7.63 -14.75 -2.43
N GLY A 81 8.69 -14.06 -2.83
CA GLY A 81 9.47 -14.35 -4.02
C GLY A 81 10.62 -13.38 -4.19
N GLU A 82 11.12 -13.21 -5.39
CA GLU A 82 12.26 -12.34 -5.67
C GLU A 82 11.97 -11.39 -6.83
N VAL A 83 12.57 -10.21 -6.76
CA VAL A 83 12.61 -9.23 -7.86
C VAL A 83 14.05 -8.76 -8.03
N GLY A 84 14.70 -9.10 -9.14
CA GLY A 84 16.09 -8.75 -9.38
C GLY A 84 17.05 -9.25 -8.29
N GLY A 85 16.81 -10.43 -7.74
CA GLY A 85 17.59 -11.03 -6.66
C GLY A 85 17.31 -10.47 -5.25
N VAL A 86 16.33 -9.57 -5.09
CA VAL A 86 15.90 -9.05 -3.78
C VAL A 86 14.70 -9.85 -3.30
N PRO A 87 14.76 -10.51 -2.11
CA PRO A 87 13.62 -11.18 -1.52
C PRO A 87 12.52 -10.19 -1.15
N VAL A 88 11.32 -10.42 -1.67
CA VAL A 88 10.14 -9.56 -1.46
C VAL A 88 8.97 -10.33 -0.86
N LEU A 89 8.07 -9.60 -0.20
CA LEU A 89 6.79 -10.10 0.30
C LEU A 89 5.67 -9.21 -0.22
N CYS A 90 4.83 -9.74 -1.11
CA CYS A 90 3.67 -9.05 -1.62
C CYS A 90 2.42 -9.44 -0.82
N GLN A 91 1.71 -8.46 -0.27
CA GLN A 91 0.34 -8.61 0.19
C GLN A 91 -0.58 -8.40 -1.01
N GLN A 92 -1.18 -9.46 -1.53
CA GLN A 92 -2.08 -9.44 -2.69
C GLN A 92 -3.54 -9.35 -2.22
N GLY A 93 -3.97 -8.12 -2.01
CA GLY A 93 -5.24 -7.76 -1.40
C GLY A 93 -5.05 -7.05 -0.05
N ARG A 94 -5.99 -6.18 0.30
CA ARG A 94 -6.01 -5.45 1.57
C ARG A 94 -7.42 -5.39 2.13
N VAL A 95 -7.52 -5.05 3.41
CA VAL A 95 -8.77 -4.74 4.10
C VAL A 95 -8.90 -3.24 4.29
N HIS A 96 -10.13 -2.73 4.34
CA HIS A 96 -10.40 -1.30 4.37
C HIS A 96 -11.32 -0.91 5.52
N LEU A 97 -11.32 0.36 5.88
CA LEU A 97 -12.24 0.90 6.89
C LEU A 97 -13.72 0.68 6.51
N TYR A 98 -14.05 0.85 5.22
CA TYR A 98 -15.44 0.70 4.74
C TYR A 98 -15.97 -0.74 4.80
N GLU A 99 -15.09 -1.73 5.01
CA GLU A 99 -15.49 -3.12 5.30
C GLU A 99 -15.91 -3.31 6.78
N GLY A 100 -15.90 -2.23 7.59
CA GLY A 100 -16.23 -2.27 9.01
C GLY A 100 -15.06 -2.60 9.93
N HIS A 101 -13.84 -2.65 9.39
CA HIS A 101 -12.65 -2.90 10.17
C HIS A 101 -12.15 -1.66 10.91
N SER A 102 -11.57 -1.86 12.09
CA SER A 102 -10.89 -0.79 12.83
C SER A 102 -9.53 -0.43 12.20
N ALA A 103 -8.98 0.72 12.56
CA ALA A 103 -7.65 1.13 12.12
C ALA A 103 -6.55 0.13 12.53
N GLU A 104 -6.70 -0.54 13.69
CA GLU A 104 -5.79 -1.61 14.14
C GLU A 104 -5.80 -2.79 13.19
N VAL A 105 -6.98 -3.21 12.73
CA VAL A 105 -7.14 -4.34 11.81
C VAL A 105 -6.58 -3.99 10.44
N VAL A 106 -6.92 -2.82 9.89
CA VAL A 106 -6.45 -2.35 8.59
C VAL A 106 -4.93 -2.25 8.53
N THR A 107 -4.28 -1.88 9.64
CA THR A 107 -2.82 -1.67 9.69
C THR A 107 -2.04 -2.87 10.22
N ARG A 108 -2.69 -3.95 10.62
CA ARG A 108 -2.06 -5.11 11.26
C ARG A 108 -0.96 -5.72 10.41
N ALA A 109 -1.22 -5.90 9.11
CA ALA A 109 -0.26 -6.50 8.20
C ALA A 109 1.05 -5.70 8.11
N VAL A 110 0.98 -4.39 7.89
CA VAL A 110 2.18 -3.54 7.79
C VAL A 110 2.94 -3.44 9.12
N ARG A 111 2.24 -3.52 10.26
CA ARG A 111 2.87 -3.52 11.59
C ARG A 111 3.58 -4.84 11.90
N ALA A 112 3.20 -5.94 11.26
CA ALA A 112 3.87 -7.24 11.39
C ALA A 112 5.21 -7.32 10.62
N LEU A 113 5.40 -6.50 9.59
CA LEU A 113 6.53 -6.59 8.66
C LEU A 113 7.91 -6.49 9.30
N PRO A 114 8.18 -5.60 10.29
CA PRO A 114 9.51 -5.52 10.92
C PRO A 114 9.96 -6.81 11.57
N ALA A 115 9.04 -7.55 12.21
CA ALA A 115 9.35 -8.84 12.84
C ALA A 115 9.71 -9.93 11.84
N LEU A 116 9.25 -9.81 10.58
CA LEU A 116 9.64 -10.68 9.46
C LEU A 116 10.99 -10.30 8.84
N GLY A 117 11.60 -9.18 9.26
CA GLY A 117 12.89 -8.70 8.75
C GLY A 117 12.78 -7.70 7.60
N VAL A 118 11.57 -7.29 7.25
CA VAL A 118 11.33 -6.23 6.26
C VAL A 118 11.86 -4.89 6.78
N ARG A 119 12.49 -4.12 5.90
CA ARG A 119 13.02 -2.77 6.19
C ARG A 119 12.26 -1.69 5.44
N SER A 120 11.77 -2.01 4.25
CA SER A 120 11.08 -1.05 3.38
C SER A 120 9.74 -1.59 2.93
N VAL A 121 8.73 -0.73 2.84
CA VAL A 121 7.42 -1.09 2.31
C VAL A 121 7.01 -0.13 1.19
N LEU A 122 6.55 -0.69 0.09
CA LEU A 122 5.92 0.01 -1.01
C LEU A 122 4.41 -0.21 -0.95
N LEU A 123 3.67 0.85 -0.69
CA LEU A 123 2.22 0.83 -0.70
C LEU A 123 1.72 1.22 -2.08
N THR A 124 0.79 0.47 -2.63
CA THR A 124 0.22 0.80 -3.94
C THR A 124 -1.30 0.84 -3.88
N ASN A 125 -1.92 1.65 -4.70
CA ASN A 125 -3.37 1.79 -4.76
C ASN A 125 -3.84 2.17 -6.16
N ALA A 126 -5.13 1.94 -6.44
CA ALA A 126 -5.86 2.63 -7.48
C ALA A 126 -6.44 3.91 -6.90
N ALA A 127 -6.43 5.01 -7.65
CA ALA A 127 -6.87 6.32 -7.19
C ALA A 127 -7.56 7.12 -8.31
N GLY A 128 -8.46 8.01 -7.91
CA GLY A 128 -9.01 9.06 -8.77
C GLY A 128 -8.03 10.23 -8.87
N GLY A 129 -7.78 10.72 -10.09
CA GLY A 129 -6.91 11.86 -10.34
C GLY A 129 -7.64 13.20 -10.24
N LEU A 130 -7.05 14.16 -9.50
CA LEU A 130 -7.54 15.53 -9.39
C LEU A 130 -6.75 16.49 -10.30
N ALA A 131 -5.48 16.16 -10.62
CA ALA A 131 -4.59 17.05 -11.34
C ALA A 131 -5.04 17.27 -12.80
N PRO A 132 -5.31 18.52 -13.21
CA PRO A 132 -5.69 18.80 -14.59
C PRO A 132 -4.59 18.44 -15.58
N GLY A 133 -4.97 17.83 -16.70
CA GLY A 133 -4.04 17.53 -17.80
C GLY A 133 -3.16 16.29 -17.60
N TRP A 134 -3.29 15.57 -16.51
CA TRP A 134 -2.62 14.28 -16.38
C TRP A 134 -3.32 13.22 -17.27
N PRO A 135 -2.55 12.42 -18.01
CA PRO A 135 -3.13 11.31 -18.75
C PRO A 135 -3.71 10.28 -17.78
N VAL A 136 -4.77 9.59 -18.19
CA VAL A 136 -5.38 8.51 -17.42
C VAL A 136 -5.48 7.26 -18.31
N PRO A 137 -4.91 6.13 -17.90
CA PRO A 137 -4.20 5.91 -16.63
C PRO A 137 -2.78 6.48 -16.60
N CYS A 138 -2.26 6.79 -15.41
CA CYS A 138 -0.85 7.13 -15.18
C CYS A 138 -0.39 6.68 -13.78
N LEU A 139 0.91 6.69 -13.53
CA LEU A 139 1.49 6.39 -12.22
C LEU A 139 1.88 7.69 -11.52
N MET A 140 1.62 7.76 -10.20
CA MET A 140 2.00 8.88 -9.35
C MET A 140 2.75 8.37 -8.12
N ARG A 141 3.96 8.86 -7.89
CA ARG A 141 4.66 8.73 -6.62
C ARG A 141 3.98 9.62 -5.57
N ILE A 142 3.60 9.05 -4.45
CA ILE A 142 3.04 9.81 -3.33
C ILE A 142 4.21 10.43 -2.55
N GLN A 143 4.21 11.76 -2.44
CA GLN A 143 5.19 12.52 -1.65
C GLN A 143 4.68 12.85 -0.26
N ASP A 144 3.36 13.07 -0.14
CA ASP A 144 2.68 13.41 1.10
C ASP A 144 1.21 13.01 1.04
N HIS A 145 0.48 13.13 2.14
CA HIS A 145 -0.93 12.78 2.17
C HIS A 145 -1.79 13.72 3.03
N LEU A 146 -3.07 13.75 2.71
CA LEU A 146 -4.12 14.29 3.55
C LEU A 146 -4.90 13.12 4.20
N ASN A 147 -4.86 13.00 5.53
CA ASN A 147 -5.65 12.00 6.24
C ASN A 147 -7.06 12.51 6.48
N MET A 148 -7.99 12.16 5.60
CA MET A 148 -9.41 12.47 5.70
C MET A 148 -10.24 11.24 6.12
N GLN A 149 -9.60 10.18 6.63
CA GLN A 149 -10.25 8.93 7.05
C GLN A 149 -10.91 9.02 8.44
N GLY A 150 -10.74 10.14 9.16
CA GLY A 150 -11.39 10.38 10.45
C GLY A 150 -10.81 9.61 11.63
N VAL A 151 -9.81 8.76 11.39
CA VAL A 151 -9.15 7.93 12.40
C VAL A 151 -7.63 8.00 12.28
N VAL A 152 -6.94 7.58 13.34
CA VAL A 152 -5.48 7.49 13.38
C VAL A 152 -5.10 6.04 13.70
N PRO A 153 -4.13 5.44 13.00
CA PRO A 153 -3.70 4.08 13.31
C PRO A 153 -2.95 4.04 14.65
N PRO A 154 -2.85 2.87 15.29
CA PRO A 154 -1.95 2.69 16.41
C PRO A 154 -0.51 3.02 15.99
N ILE A 155 0.15 3.87 16.77
CA ILE A 155 1.53 4.29 16.52
C ILE A 155 2.35 3.97 17.77
N ASP A 156 3.30 3.06 17.65
CA ASP A 156 4.16 2.65 18.74
C ASP A 156 5.23 3.74 18.98
N GLY A 157 5.00 4.61 19.95
CA GLY A 157 5.92 5.55 20.60
C GLY A 157 6.97 6.37 19.79
N ARG A 158 7.37 5.89 18.63
CA ARG A 158 8.34 6.52 17.72
C ARG A 158 7.69 7.42 16.66
N GLY A 159 6.38 7.48 16.64
CA GLY A 159 5.54 7.93 15.54
C GLY A 159 5.31 9.43 15.41
N ARG A 160 6.16 10.29 15.96
CA ARG A 160 6.15 11.72 15.63
C ARG A 160 7.09 12.04 14.47
N GLN A 161 6.96 11.30 13.36
CA GLN A 161 7.72 11.62 12.17
C GLN A 161 6.99 12.72 11.39
N ALA A 162 7.70 13.80 11.12
CA ALA A 162 7.22 14.89 10.26
C ALA A 162 7.08 14.45 8.79
N ARG A 163 7.85 13.43 8.39
CA ARG A 163 7.77 12.80 7.07
C ARG A 163 7.39 11.33 7.22
N VAL A 164 6.37 10.89 6.49
CA VAL A 164 5.94 9.49 6.42
C VAL A 164 6.64 8.79 5.27
N TYR A 165 6.75 9.44 4.11
CA TYR A 165 7.35 8.87 2.91
C TYR A 165 8.85 9.14 2.90
N ASP A 166 9.62 8.07 2.68
CA ASP A 166 11.08 8.09 2.69
C ASP A 166 11.63 8.69 1.38
N GLU A 167 12.59 9.60 1.52
CA GLU A 167 13.16 10.35 0.39
C GLU A 167 14.00 9.43 -0.51
N ALA A 168 14.81 8.52 0.08
CA ALA A 168 15.65 7.62 -0.72
C ALA A 168 14.82 6.61 -1.53
N ILE A 169 13.68 6.12 -0.98
CA ILE A 169 12.72 5.33 -1.76
C ILE A 169 12.11 6.19 -2.87
N GLY A 170 11.78 7.44 -2.58
CA GLY A 170 11.26 8.37 -3.57
C GLY A 170 12.21 8.60 -4.73
N GLU A 171 13.50 8.79 -4.45
CA GLU A 171 14.56 8.93 -5.45
C GLU A 171 14.75 7.65 -6.27
N ALA A 172 14.72 6.47 -5.62
CA ALA A 172 14.80 5.19 -6.31
C ALA A 172 13.63 4.97 -7.29
N LEU A 173 12.41 5.35 -6.90
CA LEU A 173 11.23 5.30 -7.76
C LEU A 173 11.35 6.28 -8.94
N ALA A 174 11.83 7.52 -8.71
CA ALA A 174 12.02 8.51 -9.77
C ALA A 174 13.06 8.05 -10.79
N ALA A 175 14.23 7.58 -10.32
CA ALA A 175 15.28 7.04 -11.19
C ALA A 175 14.81 5.81 -11.98
N ALA A 176 14.03 4.93 -11.36
CA ALA A 176 13.41 3.80 -12.05
C ALA A 176 12.44 4.26 -13.13
N GLY A 177 11.59 5.25 -12.85
CA GLY A 177 10.69 5.85 -13.85
C GLY A 177 11.45 6.39 -15.05
N GLU A 178 12.49 7.19 -14.80
CA GLU A 178 13.34 7.75 -15.86
C GLU A 178 14.01 6.65 -16.70
N SER A 179 14.63 5.64 -16.05
CA SER A 179 15.31 4.54 -16.73
C SER A 179 14.37 3.70 -17.61
N GLN A 180 13.10 3.61 -17.25
CA GLN A 180 12.07 2.84 -17.95
C GLN A 180 11.25 3.68 -18.95
N GLY A 181 11.54 4.98 -19.06
CA GLY A 181 10.76 5.90 -19.91
C GLY A 181 9.32 6.07 -19.43
N ILE A 182 9.06 5.94 -18.12
CA ILE A 182 7.77 6.12 -17.50
C ILE A 182 7.66 7.54 -16.97
N ASP A 183 6.65 8.28 -17.42
CA ASP A 183 6.32 9.62 -16.91
C ASP A 183 5.68 9.50 -15.51
N LEU A 184 6.52 9.23 -14.50
CA LEU A 184 6.08 9.08 -13.11
C LEU A 184 5.74 10.45 -12.53
N LYS A 185 4.44 10.68 -12.31
CA LYS A 185 3.95 11.90 -11.67
C LYS A 185 4.30 11.92 -10.18
N GLU A 186 4.19 13.10 -9.56
CA GLU A 186 4.41 13.29 -8.13
C GLU A 186 3.26 14.09 -7.54
N GLY A 187 2.86 13.75 -6.31
CA GLY A 187 1.77 14.50 -5.69
C GLY A 187 1.37 14.05 -4.30
N VAL A 188 0.36 14.75 -3.79
CA VAL A 188 -0.28 14.51 -2.50
C VAL A 188 -1.51 13.63 -2.70
N TYR A 189 -1.62 12.59 -1.89
CA TYR A 189 -2.75 11.66 -1.88
C TYR A 189 -3.72 11.99 -0.75
N ALA A 190 -5.00 12.15 -1.07
CA ALA A 190 -6.06 12.27 -0.07
C ALA A 190 -6.68 10.89 0.23
N GLY A 191 -6.55 10.42 1.47
CA GLY A 191 -7.16 9.18 1.93
C GLY A 191 -8.49 9.43 2.60
N LEU A 192 -9.59 8.88 2.06
CA LEU A 192 -10.94 8.98 2.56
C LEU A 192 -11.42 7.62 3.12
N ALA A 193 -12.50 7.64 3.91
CA ALA A 193 -13.02 6.42 4.51
C ALA A 193 -13.77 5.51 3.52
N GLY A 194 -14.45 6.09 2.53
CA GLY A 194 -15.36 5.34 1.65
C GLY A 194 -16.61 4.83 2.39
N PRO A 195 -17.42 3.91 1.82
CA PRO A 195 -17.28 3.29 0.48
C PRO A 195 -17.80 4.14 -0.68
N THR A 196 -18.49 5.26 -0.38
CA THR A 196 -19.03 6.15 -1.41
C THR A 196 -17.93 6.97 -2.07
N TYR A 197 -18.03 7.16 -3.37
CA TYR A 197 -17.21 8.15 -4.06
C TYR A 197 -17.58 9.56 -3.59
N GLU A 198 -16.65 10.48 -3.81
CA GLU A 198 -16.75 11.87 -3.43
C GLU A 198 -17.77 12.61 -4.29
N THR A 199 -18.36 13.65 -3.72
CA THR A 199 -19.12 14.64 -4.47
C THR A 199 -18.16 15.59 -5.20
N ALA A 200 -18.66 16.26 -6.22
CA ALA A 200 -17.89 17.31 -6.93
C ALA A 200 -17.45 18.46 -6.01
N ALA A 201 -18.17 18.72 -4.92
CA ALA A 201 -17.79 19.73 -3.92
C ALA A 201 -16.62 19.28 -3.06
N GLU A 202 -16.62 18.02 -2.64
CA GLU A 202 -15.51 17.41 -1.90
C GLU A 202 -14.24 17.34 -2.75
N ILE A 203 -14.35 16.98 -4.03
CA ILE A 203 -13.19 17.00 -4.96
C ILE A 203 -12.63 18.41 -5.09
N ARG A 204 -13.46 19.45 -5.27
CA ARG A 204 -12.96 20.84 -5.30
C ARG A 204 -12.32 21.28 -3.98
N MET A 205 -12.78 20.77 -2.85
CA MET A 205 -12.15 21.02 -1.54
C MET A 205 -10.76 20.35 -1.47
N LEU A 206 -10.64 19.09 -1.88
CA LEU A 206 -9.38 18.36 -1.88
C LEU A 206 -8.35 18.98 -2.83
N ASP A 207 -8.76 19.40 -4.03
CA ASP A 207 -7.92 20.11 -4.98
C ASP A 207 -7.37 21.41 -4.38
N ARG A 208 -8.21 22.22 -3.74
CA ARG A 208 -7.79 23.45 -3.04
C ARG A 208 -6.89 23.16 -1.84
N ALA A 209 -7.01 22.00 -1.21
CA ALA A 209 -6.12 21.54 -0.15
C ALA A 209 -4.79 21.01 -0.69
N GLY A 210 -4.63 20.94 -2.01
CA GLY A 210 -3.39 20.55 -2.69
C GLY A 210 -3.26 19.05 -2.99
N ALA A 211 -4.36 18.28 -2.98
CA ALA A 211 -4.33 16.87 -3.39
C ALA A 211 -4.31 16.72 -4.92
N GLN A 212 -3.52 15.77 -5.43
CA GLN A 212 -3.49 15.34 -6.83
C GLN A 212 -4.21 14.01 -7.07
N ALA A 213 -4.38 13.21 -6.01
CA ALA A 213 -5.06 11.93 -6.08
C ALA A 213 -5.95 11.71 -4.86
N VAL A 214 -7.02 10.91 -5.02
CA VAL A 214 -7.95 10.53 -3.96
C VAL A 214 -8.24 9.05 -3.99
N GLY A 215 -8.38 8.44 -2.82
CA GLY A 215 -8.79 7.04 -2.69
C GLY A 215 -9.07 6.66 -1.23
N MET A 216 -9.31 5.36 -0.97
CA MET A 216 -9.91 4.90 0.29
C MET A 216 -8.98 3.98 1.09
N SER A 217 -7.65 4.13 0.97
CA SER A 217 -6.66 3.25 1.60
C SER A 217 -5.37 4.00 1.92
N THR A 218 -4.27 3.25 2.11
CA THR A 218 -2.87 3.69 2.08
C THR A 218 -2.42 4.57 3.25
N VAL A 219 -3.17 5.62 3.61
CA VAL A 219 -2.71 6.63 4.60
C VAL A 219 -2.49 6.02 5.97
N LEU A 220 -3.42 5.21 6.46
CA LEU A 220 -3.28 4.55 7.77
C LEU A 220 -2.13 3.55 7.76
N GLU A 221 -1.99 2.79 6.67
CA GLU A 221 -0.90 1.82 6.49
C GLU A 221 0.45 2.54 6.43
N ALA A 222 0.56 3.65 5.69
CA ALA A 222 1.78 4.45 5.60
C ALA A 222 2.20 4.99 6.97
N LYS A 223 1.25 5.56 7.73
CA LYS A 223 1.51 6.08 9.08
C LYS A 223 1.91 4.97 10.05
N ALA A 224 1.23 3.82 10.00
CA ALA A 224 1.53 2.67 10.86
C ALA A 224 2.90 2.07 10.52
N ALA A 225 3.22 1.91 9.25
CA ALA A 225 4.50 1.40 8.78
C ALA A 225 5.67 2.32 9.20
N ALA A 226 5.54 3.63 8.99
CA ALA A 226 6.53 4.60 9.46
C ALA A 226 6.67 4.58 10.99
N GLY A 227 5.54 4.48 11.72
CA GLY A 227 5.53 4.33 13.18
C GLY A 227 6.21 3.06 13.66
N ALA A 228 6.16 1.98 12.88
CA ALA A 228 6.87 0.73 13.15
C ALA A 228 8.35 0.75 12.73
N GLY A 229 8.85 1.87 12.20
CA GLY A 229 10.25 2.07 11.85
C GLY A 229 10.62 1.59 10.44
N LEU A 230 9.64 1.32 9.58
CA LEU A 230 9.88 1.00 8.17
C LEU A 230 10.15 2.26 7.35
N MET A 231 11.00 2.16 6.34
CA MET A 231 11.06 3.11 5.24
C MET A 231 9.83 2.90 4.35
N VAL A 232 9.10 3.97 4.04
CA VAL A 232 7.82 3.90 3.33
C VAL A 232 7.90 4.60 1.99
N GLY A 233 7.58 3.90 0.93
CA GLY A 233 7.27 4.49 -0.37
C GLY A 233 5.83 4.20 -0.77
N ALA A 234 5.27 5.01 -1.66
CA ALA A 234 3.94 4.73 -2.18
C ALA A 234 3.77 5.19 -3.63
N VAL A 235 3.01 4.40 -4.39
CA VAL A 235 2.66 4.68 -5.78
C VAL A 235 1.16 4.52 -5.97
N SER A 236 0.51 5.57 -6.46
CA SER A 236 -0.87 5.51 -6.94
C SER A 236 -0.92 5.19 -8.42
N CYS A 237 -1.76 4.26 -8.79
CA CYS A 237 -2.23 4.09 -10.15
C CYS A 237 -3.47 4.98 -10.33
N ILE A 238 -3.33 6.08 -11.04
CA ILE A 238 -4.45 6.97 -11.37
C ILE A 238 -5.26 6.30 -12.46
N THR A 239 -6.40 5.75 -12.09
CA THR A 239 -7.21 4.90 -12.97
C THR A 239 -8.33 5.63 -13.69
N ASN A 240 -8.75 6.76 -13.12
CA ASN A 240 -9.86 7.57 -13.60
C ASN A 240 -9.71 9.02 -13.14
N PRO A 241 -10.30 9.99 -13.81
CA PRO A 241 -10.52 11.32 -13.22
C PRO A 241 -11.41 11.21 -11.99
N ALA A 242 -11.16 12.01 -10.96
CA ALA A 242 -11.99 12.02 -9.75
C ALA A 242 -13.43 12.48 -10.05
N ALA A 243 -14.36 12.18 -9.14
CA ALA A 243 -15.77 12.50 -9.30
C ALA A 243 -16.01 13.99 -9.58
N GLY A 244 -16.86 14.30 -10.56
CA GLY A 244 -17.18 15.67 -10.97
C GLY A 244 -16.10 16.36 -11.84
N ILE A 245 -14.99 15.67 -12.13
CA ILE A 245 -14.03 16.06 -13.19
C ILE A 245 -14.40 15.33 -14.49
N ALA A 246 -14.72 14.02 -14.40
CA ALA A 246 -15.31 13.29 -15.53
C ALA A 246 -16.80 13.64 -15.70
N VAL A 247 -17.26 13.55 -16.95
CA VAL A 247 -18.67 13.80 -17.31
C VAL A 247 -19.55 12.60 -16.94
N GLU A 248 -18.98 11.40 -16.95
CA GLU A 248 -19.68 10.12 -16.71
C GLU A 248 -19.50 9.62 -15.26
N PRO A 249 -20.50 8.90 -14.71
CA PRO A 249 -20.38 8.26 -13.40
C PRO A 249 -19.27 7.21 -13.39
N LEU A 250 -18.54 7.12 -12.29
CA LEU A 250 -17.48 6.13 -12.09
C LEU A 250 -18.03 4.77 -11.72
N HIS A 251 -17.47 3.71 -12.33
CA HIS A 251 -17.78 2.33 -11.98
C HIS A 251 -16.50 1.58 -11.57
N HIS A 252 -16.59 0.76 -10.51
CA HIS A 252 -15.43 0.01 -10.00
C HIS A 252 -14.79 -0.92 -11.07
N GLY A 253 -15.57 -1.45 -12.01
CA GLY A 253 -15.05 -2.24 -13.13
C GLY A 253 -14.04 -1.47 -13.99
N GLU A 254 -14.30 -0.19 -14.27
CA GLU A 254 -13.40 0.67 -15.07
C GLU A 254 -12.08 0.93 -14.34
N VAL A 255 -12.12 1.02 -13.01
CA VAL A 255 -10.91 1.14 -12.16
C VAL A 255 -10.01 -0.08 -12.33
N VAL A 256 -10.58 -1.29 -12.30
CA VAL A 256 -9.85 -2.54 -12.49
C VAL A 256 -9.26 -2.63 -13.90
N GLU A 257 -10.04 -2.31 -14.94
CA GLU A 257 -9.57 -2.32 -16.32
C GLU A 257 -8.45 -1.30 -16.57
N ALA A 258 -8.57 -0.09 -16.00
CA ALA A 258 -7.52 0.91 -16.09
C ALA A 258 -6.23 0.45 -15.38
N GLY A 259 -6.35 -0.20 -14.22
CA GLY A 259 -5.24 -0.84 -13.52
C GLY A 259 -4.54 -1.89 -14.40
N GLN A 260 -5.31 -2.72 -15.10
CA GLN A 260 -4.76 -3.71 -16.04
C GLN A 260 -4.03 -3.07 -17.21
N ARG A 261 -4.54 -1.95 -17.76
CA ARG A 261 -3.88 -1.24 -18.87
C ARG A 261 -2.50 -0.68 -18.48
N ILE A 262 -2.32 -0.25 -17.22
CA ILE A 262 -1.05 0.31 -16.75
C ILE A 262 -0.17 -0.73 -16.03
N ALA A 263 -0.64 -1.97 -15.88
CA ALA A 263 0.07 -3.02 -15.15
C ALA A 263 1.49 -3.29 -15.69
N GLY A 264 1.69 -3.13 -17.00
CA GLY A 264 3.01 -3.29 -17.63
C GLY A 264 4.00 -2.21 -17.18
N ASP A 265 3.59 -0.94 -17.16
CA ASP A 265 4.41 0.18 -16.68
C ASP A 265 4.68 0.07 -15.18
N PHE A 266 3.65 -0.31 -14.42
CA PHE A 266 3.77 -0.57 -13.00
C PHE A 266 4.79 -1.68 -12.70
N ALA A 267 4.73 -2.81 -13.42
CA ALA A 267 5.67 -3.91 -13.24
C ALA A 267 7.12 -3.51 -13.61
N ARG A 268 7.32 -2.74 -14.71
CA ARG A 268 8.64 -2.23 -15.09
C ARG A 268 9.18 -1.24 -14.04
N LEU A 269 8.34 -0.32 -13.55
CA LEU A 269 8.72 0.63 -12.50
C LEU A 269 9.21 -0.10 -11.25
N LEU A 270 8.42 -1.05 -10.73
CA LEU A 270 8.77 -1.80 -9.53
C LEU A 270 9.97 -2.73 -9.75
N GLY A 271 10.02 -3.39 -10.91
CA GLY A 271 11.16 -4.25 -11.27
C GLY A 271 12.49 -3.50 -11.28
N ALA A 272 12.49 -2.22 -11.71
CA ALA A 272 13.69 -1.38 -11.71
C ALA A 272 13.97 -0.75 -10.32
N ALA A 273 12.93 -0.39 -9.55
CA ALA A 273 13.10 0.28 -8.26
C ALA A 273 13.48 -0.67 -7.12
N ILE A 274 12.91 -1.87 -7.06
CA ILE A 274 13.09 -2.81 -5.94
C ILE A 274 14.54 -3.18 -5.67
N PRO A 275 15.41 -3.44 -6.66
CA PRO A 275 16.83 -3.69 -6.41
C PRO A 275 17.53 -2.56 -5.65
N ALA A 276 17.27 -1.31 -6.01
CA ALA A 276 17.83 -0.15 -5.32
C ALA A 276 17.25 0.01 -3.92
N ILE A 277 15.94 -0.15 -3.75
CA ILE A 277 15.25 -0.09 -2.45
C ILE A 277 15.72 -1.21 -1.51
N GLY A 278 15.96 -2.41 -2.04
CA GLY A 278 16.49 -3.53 -1.28
C GLY A 278 17.93 -3.33 -0.80
N ALA A 279 18.65 -2.39 -1.36
CA ALA A 279 20.02 -2.04 -0.94
C ALA A 279 20.08 -0.99 0.18
N LEU A 280 18.95 -0.26 0.43
CA LEU A 280 18.81 0.68 1.54
C LEU A 280 18.72 -0.07 2.87
#